data_b12593714db68ba17d1a23851d3f8b0c
#
_entry.id   b12593714db68ba17d1a23851d3f8b0c
#
_cell.length_a   1.000
_cell.length_b   1.000
_cell.length_c   1.000
_cell.angle_alpha   90.00
_cell.angle_beta   90.00
_cell.angle_gamma   90.00
#
_symmetry.space_group_name_H-M   'P 1'
#
loop_
_entity.id
_entity.type
_entity.pdbx_description
1 polymer ?
#
loop_
_entity_poly.entity_id
_entity_poly.type
_entity_poly.pdbx_seq_one_letter_code
_entity_poly.pdbx_strand_id
1 'polypeptide(L)'
;MKASRVDAVLAALADPQRRRVVDLLSQRPRPAGELAAGIGISAPAMSRHLRALRETGLVEERHDGLDARVRVYSLRLEPMADLKKWLEDTEALWSRQLLALKAHIEKRKR
;
A
#
# COMPACT_ATOMS: atom_id res chain seq x y z
N MET A 1 -13.22 6.18 12.95
CA MET A 1 -11.97 6.44 13.66
C MET A 1 -10.82 6.48 12.66
N LYS A 2 -9.95 7.45 12.81
CA LYS A 2 -8.85 7.66 11.86
C LYS A 2 -7.83 6.53 11.83
N ALA A 3 -7.70 5.78 12.92
CA ALA A 3 -6.83 4.61 12.98
C ALA A 3 -7.22 3.57 11.93
N SER A 4 -8.49 3.51 11.56
CA SER A 4 -8.97 2.55 10.57
C SER A 4 -8.38 2.75 9.17
N ARG A 5 -7.92 3.96 8.83
CA ARG A 5 -7.34 4.22 7.52
C ARG A 5 -5.99 3.51 7.36
N VAL A 6 -5.12 3.62 8.35
CA VAL A 6 -3.85 2.91 8.34
C VAL A 6 -4.07 1.40 8.43
N ASP A 7 -5.01 0.97 9.27
CA ASP A 7 -5.36 -0.44 9.39
C ASP A 7 -5.85 -1.01 8.07
N ALA A 8 -6.71 -0.28 7.37
CA ALA A 8 -7.23 -0.71 6.08
C ALA A 8 -6.12 -0.82 5.03
N VAL A 9 -5.20 0.12 5.01
CA VAL A 9 -4.04 0.08 4.10
C VAL A 9 -3.17 -1.13 4.39
N LEU A 10 -2.84 -1.37 5.66
CA LEU A 10 -2.03 -2.52 6.05
C LEU A 10 -2.71 -3.83 5.70
N ALA A 11 -4.02 -3.93 5.94
CA ALA A 11 -4.78 -5.13 5.59
C ALA A 11 -4.76 -5.39 4.08
N ALA A 12 -4.94 -4.34 3.28
CA ALA A 12 -4.88 -4.46 1.82
C ALA A 12 -3.50 -4.90 1.36
N LEU A 13 -2.45 -4.34 1.93
CA LEU A 13 -1.06 -4.66 1.56
C LEU A 13 -0.55 -5.96 2.16
N ALA A 14 -1.32 -6.62 3.04
CA ALA A 14 -0.96 -7.93 3.55
C ALA A 14 -0.96 -9.01 2.47
N ASP A 15 -1.76 -8.83 1.42
CA ASP A 15 -1.81 -9.78 0.31
C ASP A 15 -0.67 -9.50 -0.67
N PRO A 16 0.19 -10.50 -0.96
CA PRO A 16 1.33 -10.30 -1.86
C PRO A 16 0.95 -9.85 -3.26
N GLN A 17 -0.16 -10.33 -3.80
CA GLN A 17 -0.60 -9.94 -5.14
C GLN A 17 -1.05 -8.48 -5.16
N ARG A 18 -1.73 -8.03 -4.11
CA ARG A 18 -2.11 -6.61 -4.02
C ARG A 18 -0.89 -5.71 -3.91
N ARG A 19 0.16 -6.14 -3.17
CA ARG A 19 1.41 -5.37 -3.14
C ARG A 19 2.03 -5.25 -4.52
N ARG A 20 1.98 -6.31 -5.32
CA ARG A 20 2.51 -6.27 -6.70
C ARG A 20 1.71 -5.31 -7.58
N VAL A 21 0.39 -5.25 -7.39
CA VAL A 21 -0.44 -4.27 -8.09
C VAL A 21 0.01 -2.85 -7.74
N VAL A 22 0.20 -2.58 -6.47
CA VAL A 22 0.67 -1.26 -6.00
C VAL A 22 2.05 -0.94 -6.60
N ASP A 23 2.96 -1.91 -6.64
CA ASP A 23 4.28 -1.72 -7.24
C ASP A 23 4.17 -1.32 -8.71
N LEU A 24 3.33 -2.01 -9.47
CA LEU A 24 3.13 -1.70 -10.88
C LEU A 24 2.50 -0.32 -11.06
N LEU A 25 1.52 0.02 -10.25
CA LEU A 25 0.86 1.32 -10.31
C LEU A 25 1.75 2.46 -9.83
N SER A 26 2.79 2.15 -9.04
CA SER A 26 3.79 3.15 -8.64
C SER A 26 4.60 3.67 -9.83
N GLN A 27 4.70 2.87 -10.88
CA GLN A 27 5.42 3.25 -12.08
C GLN A 27 4.57 4.13 -13.00
N ARG A 28 3.31 3.77 -13.18
CA ARG A 28 2.36 4.52 -14.01
C ARG A 28 0.95 3.93 -13.86
N PRO A 29 -0.08 4.69 -14.22
CA PRO A 29 -1.44 4.14 -14.31
C PRO A 29 -1.51 3.01 -15.35
N ARG A 30 -2.40 2.03 -15.11
CA ARG A 30 -2.52 0.86 -15.99
C ARG A 30 -3.96 0.37 -16.04
N PRO A 31 -4.38 -0.20 -17.18
CA PRO A 31 -5.65 -0.92 -17.26
C PRO A 31 -5.62 -2.23 -16.46
N ALA A 32 -6.79 -2.71 -16.05
CA ALA A 32 -6.89 -3.95 -15.29
C ALA A 32 -6.29 -5.16 -16.02
N GLY A 33 -6.51 -5.25 -17.33
CA GLY A 33 -5.97 -6.35 -18.12
C GLY A 33 -4.45 -6.39 -18.12
N GLU A 34 -3.80 -5.22 -18.18
CA GLU A 34 -2.35 -5.14 -18.10
C GLU A 34 -1.85 -5.56 -16.73
N LEU A 35 -2.54 -5.17 -15.67
CA LEU A 35 -2.21 -5.58 -14.31
C LEU A 35 -2.33 -7.10 -14.13
N ALA A 36 -3.42 -7.67 -14.62
CA ALA A 36 -3.65 -9.12 -14.54
C ALA A 36 -2.56 -9.90 -15.28
N ALA A 37 -2.21 -9.45 -16.48
CA ALA A 37 -1.16 -10.08 -17.27
C ALA A 37 0.19 -9.94 -16.58
N GLY A 38 0.49 -8.77 -16.03
CA GLY A 38 1.77 -8.51 -15.37
C GLY A 38 1.99 -9.35 -14.11
N ILE A 39 0.91 -9.72 -13.42
CA ILE A 39 0.99 -10.51 -12.19
C ILE A 39 0.75 -12.01 -12.48
N GLY A 40 0.08 -12.31 -13.61
CA GLY A 40 -0.19 -13.69 -13.98
C GLY A 40 -1.40 -14.27 -13.27
N ILE A 41 -2.44 -13.47 -13.09
CA ILE A 41 -3.69 -13.92 -12.48
C ILE A 41 -4.88 -13.66 -13.41
N SER A 42 -6.01 -14.29 -13.11
CA SER A 42 -7.22 -14.14 -13.92
C SER A 42 -7.83 -12.76 -13.77
N ALA A 43 -8.64 -12.36 -14.75
CA ALA A 43 -9.36 -11.10 -14.69
C ALA A 43 -10.31 -11.03 -13.48
N PRO A 44 -11.08 -12.07 -13.12
CA PRO A 44 -11.90 -12.02 -11.92
C PRO A 44 -11.07 -11.84 -10.63
N ALA A 45 -9.93 -12.51 -10.53
CA ALA A 45 -9.05 -12.34 -9.36
C ALA A 45 -8.51 -10.92 -9.28
N MET A 46 -8.09 -10.36 -10.41
CA MET A 46 -7.64 -8.97 -10.46
C MET A 46 -8.75 -8.00 -10.07
N SER A 47 -9.98 -8.24 -10.54
CA SER A 47 -11.11 -7.40 -10.17
C SER A 47 -11.33 -7.37 -8.66
N ARG A 48 -11.20 -8.52 -8.00
CA ARG A 48 -11.32 -8.58 -6.53
C ARG A 48 -10.23 -7.79 -5.82
N HIS A 49 -8.99 -7.89 -6.29
CA HIS A 49 -7.88 -7.12 -5.71
C HIS A 49 -8.05 -5.63 -5.91
N LEU A 50 -8.46 -5.21 -7.12
CA LEU A 50 -8.68 -3.79 -7.40
C LEU A 50 -9.82 -3.24 -6.57
N ARG A 51 -10.88 -4.02 -6.37
CA ARG A 51 -11.99 -3.61 -5.52
C ARG A 51 -11.53 -3.38 -4.09
N ALA A 52 -10.76 -4.33 -3.54
CA ALA A 52 -10.23 -4.19 -2.19
C ALA A 52 -9.34 -2.95 -2.06
N LEU A 53 -8.48 -2.71 -3.04
CA LEU A 53 -7.60 -1.53 -3.04
C LEU A 53 -8.37 -0.22 -3.19
N ARG A 54 -9.44 -0.22 -3.99
CA ARG A 54 -10.31 0.96 -4.14
C ARG A 54 -11.06 1.27 -2.84
N GLU A 55 -11.51 0.26 -2.13
CA GLU A 55 -12.20 0.44 -0.85
C GLU A 55 -11.33 1.09 0.21
N THR A 56 -10.03 0.87 0.16
CA THR A 56 -9.08 1.53 1.07
C THR A 56 -8.70 2.93 0.65
N GLY A 57 -9.06 3.33 -0.56
CA GLY A 57 -8.65 4.60 -1.14
C GLY A 57 -7.24 4.61 -1.71
N LEU A 58 -6.52 3.47 -1.70
CA LEU A 58 -5.17 3.39 -2.27
C LEU A 58 -5.16 3.52 -3.79
N VAL A 59 -6.24 3.10 -4.44
CA VAL A 59 -6.34 3.05 -5.89
C VAL A 59 -7.63 3.73 -6.30
N GLU A 60 -7.56 4.50 -7.36
CA GLU A 60 -8.74 5.06 -8.01
C GLU A 60 -8.87 4.55 -9.43
N GLU A 61 -10.09 4.52 -9.91
CA GLU A 61 -10.42 4.11 -11.25
C GLU A 61 -10.83 5.34 -12.04
N ARG A 62 -10.28 5.46 -13.25
CA ARG A 62 -10.68 6.50 -14.19
C ARG A 62 -10.94 5.90 -15.56
N HIS A 63 -11.81 6.54 -16.33
CA HIS A 63 -12.01 6.18 -17.71
C HIS A 63 -10.95 6.88 -18.56
N ASP A 64 -10.43 6.18 -19.56
CA ASP A 64 -9.60 6.81 -20.56
C ASP A 64 -10.46 7.77 -21.37
N GLY A 65 -10.00 9.00 -21.55
CA GLY A 65 -10.78 10.06 -22.17
C GLY A 65 -11.28 9.79 -23.58
N LEU A 66 -10.64 8.89 -24.32
CA LEU A 66 -11.00 8.58 -25.70
C LEU A 66 -11.92 7.36 -25.85
N ASP A 67 -11.91 6.46 -24.87
CA ASP A 67 -12.76 5.28 -24.87
C ASP A 67 -13.29 5.05 -23.47
N ALA A 68 -14.61 5.27 -23.30
CA ALA A 68 -15.29 5.10 -22.03
C ALA A 68 -15.27 3.66 -21.51
N ARG A 69 -14.94 2.68 -22.37
CA ARG A 69 -14.86 1.28 -21.97
C ARG A 69 -13.54 0.95 -21.29
N VAL A 70 -12.50 1.75 -21.54
CA VAL A 70 -11.18 1.50 -20.97
C VAL A 70 -11.12 2.14 -19.60
N ARG A 71 -10.93 1.30 -18.58
CA ARG A 71 -10.76 1.73 -17.20
C ARG A 71 -9.30 1.66 -16.84
N VAL A 72 -8.77 2.76 -16.37
CA VAL A 72 -7.38 2.88 -15.95
C VAL A 72 -7.33 3.07 -14.45
N TYR A 73 -6.43 2.36 -13.80
CA TYR A 73 -6.24 2.43 -12.36
C TYR A 73 -4.97 3.19 -12.05
N SER A 74 -5.01 3.99 -11.00
CA SER A 74 -3.86 4.77 -10.54
C SER A 74 -3.81 4.81 -9.04
N LEU A 75 -2.63 5.05 -8.48
CA LEU A 75 -2.44 5.19 -7.04
C LEU A 75 -2.93 6.54 -6.56
N ARG A 76 -3.49 6.54 -5.36
CA ARG A 76 -3.75 7.75 -4.61
C ARG A 76 -2.69 7.87 -3.52
N LEU A 77 -2.12 9.07 -3.39
CA LEU A 77 -1.00 9.28 -2.50
C LEU A 77 -1.40 9.49 -1.03
N GLU A 78 -2.62 9.94 -0.77
CA GLU A 78 -3.04 10.29 0.59
C GLU A 78 -2.98 9.12 1.57
N PRO A 79 -3.53 7.93 1.23
CA PRO A 79 -3.41 6.80 2.16
C PRO A 79 -1.97 6.34 2.37
N MET A 80 -1.13 6.46 1.34
CA MET A 80 0.28 6.12 1.47
C MET A 80 1.02 7.12 2.36
N ALA A 81 0.64 8.39 2.31
CA ALA A 81 1.21 9.41 3.19
C ALA A 81 0.86 9.14 4.65
N ASP A 82 -0.37 8.70 4.93
CA ASP A 82 -0.79 8.32 6.28
C ASP A 82 0.02 7.13 6.79
N LEU A 83 0.22 6.12 5.94
CA LEU A 83 1.04 4.96 6.28
C LEU A 83 2.48 5.36 6.54
N LYS A 84 3.04 6.21 5.70
CA LYS A 84 4.42 6.71 5.86
C LYS A 84 4.59 7.42 7.20
N LYS A 85 3.64 8.27 7.56
CA LYS A 85 3.68 8.98 8.83
C LYS A 85 3.65 8.00 10.00
N TRP A 86 2.77 7.01 9.95
CA TRP A 86 2.71 6.00 11.00
C TRP A 86 4.03 5.24 11.12
N LEU A 87 4.64 4.87 9.99
CA LEU A 87 5.93 4.17 10.00
C LEU A 87 7.04 5.04 10.57
N GLU A 88 7.09 6.32 10.20
CA GLU A 88 8.10 7.25 10.72
C GLU A 88 7.97 7.42 12.24
N ASP A 89 6.75 7.60 12.73
CA ASP A 89 6.49 7.75 14.16
C ASP A 89 6.86 6.47 14.92
N THR A 90 6.53 5.32 14.34
CA THR A 90 6.83 4.00 14.92
C THR A 90 8.34 3.75 14.94
N GLU A 91 9.03 4.07 13.86
CA GLU A 91 10.47 3.93 13.77
C GLU A 91 11.17 4.81 14.81
N ALA A 92 10.74 6.04 14.97
CA ALA A 92 11.30 6.95 15.96
C ALA A 92 11.18 6.38 17.38
N LEU A 93 10.01 5.82 17.71
CA LEU A 93 9.77 5.19 19.00
C LEU A 93 10.66 3.97 19.19
N TRP A 94 10.76 3.10 18.19
CA TRP A 94 11.61 1.92 18.22
C TRP A 94 13.08 2.30 18.39
N SER A 95 13.55 3.31 17.67
CA SER A 95 14.93 3.78 17.75
C SER A 95 15.28 4.24 19.15
N ARG A 96 14.38 5.00 19.80
CA ARG A 96 14.60 5.46 21.18
C ARG A 96 14.67 4.28 22.15
N GLN A 97 13.79 3.30 21.99
CA GLN A 97 13.78 2.11 22.84
C GLN A 97 15.03 1.27 22.67
N LEU A 98 15.50 1.12 21.42
CA LEU A 98 16.72 0.38 21.15
C LEU A 98 17.94 1.07 21.75
N LEU A 99 18.02 2.39 21.66
CA LEU A 99 19.11 3.16 22.26
C LEU A 99 19.10 3.05 23.79
N ALA A 100 17.92 3.11 24.40
CA ALA A 100 17.77 2.95 25.84
C ALA A 100 18.21 1.55 26.29
N LEU A 101 17.82 0.52 25.54
CA LEU A 101 18.22 -0.85 25.82
C LEU A 101 19.74 -1.02 25.69
N LYS A 102 20.32 -0.48 24.63
CA LYS A 102 21.77 -0.52 24.43
C LYS A 102 22.52 0.13 25.59
N ALA A 103 22.10 1.31 26.01
CA ALA A 103 22.71 2.01 27.14
C ALA A 103 22.60 1.19 28.42
N HIS A 104 21.47 0.53 28.66
CA HIS A 104 21.27 -0.32 29.83
C HIS A 104 22.22 -1.52 29.81
N ILE A 105 22.38 -2.16 28.67
CA ILE A 105 23.29 -3.30 28.50
C ILE A 105 24.73 -2.87 28.74
N GLU A 106 25.13 -1.74 28.19
CA GLU A 106 26.48 -1.22 28.36
C GLU A 106 26.80 -0.92 29.83
N LYS A 107 25.83 -0.37 30.57
CA LYS A 107 25.98 -0.15 32.00
C LYS A 107 26.19 -1.44 32.77
N ARG A 108 25.53 -2.52 32.39
CA ARG A 108 25.64 -3.80 33.07
C ARG A 108 26.98 -4.49 32.85
N LYS A 109 27.66 -4.14 31.76
CA LYS A 109 28.98 -4.71 31.44
C LYS A 109 30.15 -4.09 32.21
N ARG A 110 29.91 -2.97 32.89
CA ARG A 110 30.95 -2.29 33.67
C ARG A 110 31.12 -2.85 35.05
#